data_aa4ce55a03f2ca2400cfa16ea0536ef3
#
_entry.id   aa4ce55a03f2ca2400cfa16ea0536ef3
#
_cell.length_a   1.000
_cell.length_b   1.000
_cell.length_c   1.000
_cell.angle_alpha   90.00
_cell.angle_beta   90.00
_cell.angle_gamma   90.00
#
_symmetry.space_group_name_H-M   'P 1'
#
loop_
_entity.id
_entity.type
_entity.pdbx_description
1 polymer ?
#
loop_
_entity_poly.entity_id
_entity_poly.type
_entity_poly.pdbx_seq_one_letter_code
_entity_poly.pdbx_strand_id
1 'polypeptide(L)'
;MDQTAEPSTSSSVPDAERVLAALRTNGKLEQLRTAAIKALEQDAELRAAVERAVVGSRALRYHQGDKLNKALVTELQSELSDDLSAEALRCLWSVLQGGDVSRQIDEAARRVLCQQHAEQLQAMASGAKQQQQARDQQQQQRRQASTL
;
A
#
# COMPACT_ATOMS: atom_id res chain seq x y z
N MET A 1 8.32 4.29 40.96
CA MET A 1 7.70 4.59 39.66
C MET A 1 8.42 3.72 38.63
N ASP A 2 7.90 2.51 38.44
CA ASP A 2 8.44 1.54 37.48
C ASP A 2 7.98 1.89 36.06
N GLN A 3 8.88 2.39 35.24
CA GLN A 3 8.72 2.42 33.82
C GLN A 3 9.15 1.06 33.29
N THR A 4 8.20 0.14 33.19
CA THR A 4 8.33 -1.06 32.37
C THR A 4 8.39 -0.63 30.91
N ALA A 5 9.61 -0.62 30.36
CA ALA A 5 9.81 -0.52 28.92
C ALA A 5 9.18 -1.74 28.29
N GLU A 6 8.03 -1.57 27.64
CA GLU A 6 7.42 -2.56 26.79
C GLU A 6 8.41 -2.94 25.68
N PRO A 7 8.72 -4.23 25.49
CA PRO A 7 9.51 -4.64 24.35
C PRO A 7 8.66 -4.38 23.09
N SER A 8 9.13 -3.46 22.25
CA SER A 8 8.58 -3.23 20.92
C SER A 8 8.53 -4.55 20.19
N THR A 9 7.35 -5.16 20.15
CA THR A 9 7.07 -6.34 19.33
C THR A 9 7.36 -5.93 17.89
N SER A 10 8.47 -6.42 17.35
CA SER A 10 8.84 -6.21 15.96
C SER A 10 7.68 -6.67 15.10
N SER A 11 7.05 -5.71 14.44
CA SER A 11 5.89 -5.90 13.59
C SER A 11 6.21 -6.94 12.51
N SER A 12 5.54 -8.07 12.55
CA SER A 12 5.59 -9.08 11.48
C SER A 12 4.83 -8.62 10.22
N VAL A 13 4.40 -7.37 10.20
CA VAL A 13 3.67 -6.76 9.08
C VAL A 13 4.68 -6.05 8.18
N PRO A 14 4.65 -6.32 6.86
CA PRO A 14 5.51 -5.62 5.92
C PRO A 14 5.14 -4.14 5.85
N ASP A 15 6.15 -3.28 5.71
CA ASP A 15 5.96 -1.85 5.51
C ASP A 15 5.28 -1.60 4.16
N ALA A 16 4.09 -1.01 4.19
CA ALA A 16 3.26 -0.74 3.00
C ALA A 16 3.99 0.16 1.98
N GLU A 17 4.73 1.15 2.43
CA GLU A 17 5.51 2.05 1.57
C GLU A 17 6.61 1.29 0.82
N ARG A 18 7.31 0.39 1.51
CA ARG A 18 8.34 -0.46 0.90
C ARG A 18 7.74 -1.46 -0.10
N VAL A 19 6.56 -2.02 0.19
CA VAL A 19 5.84 -2.89 -0.74
C VAL A 19 5.45 -2.13 -2.00
N LEU A 20 4.90 -0.92 -1.87
CA LEU A 20 4.56 -0.05 -2.99
C LEU A 20 5.79 0.33 -3.82
N ALA A 21 6.91 0.66 -3.16
CA ALA A 21 8.17 0.96 -3.83
C ALA A 21 8.71 -0.25 -4.61
N ALA A 22 8.63 -1.46 -4.04
CA ALA A 22 9.04 -2.69 -4.71
C ALA A 22 8.17 -2.99 -5.95
N LEU A 23 6.85 -2.82 -5.85
CA LEU A 23 5.92 -2.98 -6.97
C LEU A 23 6.19 -1.96 -8.08
N ARG A 24 6.51 -0.71 -7.71
CA ARG A 24 6.83 0.36 -8.65
C ARG A 24 8.15 0.08 -9.39
N THR A 25 9.19 -0.31 -8.68
CA THR A 25 10.52 -0.58 -9.24
C THR A 25 10.49 -1.73 -10.26
N ASN A 26 9.65 -2.74 -10.03
CA ASN A 26 9.52 -3.89 -10.89
C ASN A 26 8.51 -3.70 -12.05
N GLY A 27 7.93 -2.51 -12.22
CA GLY A 27 6.89 -2.23 -13.20
C GLY A 27 5.56 -2.96 -12.93
N LYS A 28 5.44 -3.65 -11.80
CA LYS A 28 4.24 -4.40 -11.42
C LYS A 28 3.06 -3.48 -11.10
N LEU A 29 3.33 -2.31 -10.52
CA LEU A 29 2.29 -1.34 -10.20
C LEU A 29 1.53 -0.89 -11.45
N GLU A 30 2.22 -0.66 -12.57
CA GLU A 30 1.57 -0.28 -13.83
C GLU A 30 0.76 -1.45 -14.43
N GLN A 31 1.24 -2.67 -14.30
CA GLN A 31 0.48 -3.85 -14.70
C GLN A 31 -0.79 -4.01 -13.85
N LEU A 32 -0.71 -3.79 -12.53
CA LEU A 32 -1.86 -3.82 -11.64
C LEU A 32 -2.87 -2.74 -11.97
N ARG A 33 -2.39 -1.52 -12.26
CA ARG A 33 -3.24 -0.41 -12.71
C ARG A 33 -3.99 -0.74 -13.99
N THR A 34 -3.30 -1.27 -14.98
CA THR A 34 -3.90 -1.67 -16.26
C THR A 34 -4.95 -2.76 -16.05
N ALA A 35 -4.65 -3.77 -15.22
CA ALA A 35 -5.59 -4.83 -14.88
C ALA A 35 -6.83 -4.29 -14.15
N ALA A 36 -6.65 -3.35 -13.23
CA ALA A 36 -7.75 -2.70 -12.51
C ALA A 36 -8.68 -1.91 -13.45
N ILE A 37 -8.11 -1.10 -14.35
CA ILE A 37 -8.89 -0.34 -15.35
C ILE A 37 -9.70 -1.30 -16.22
N LYS A 38 -9.06 -2.35 -16.74
CA LYS A 38 -9.73 -3.35 -17.57
C LYS A 38 -10.86 -4.06 -16.82
N ALA A 39 -10.66 -4.38 -15.55
CA ALA A 39 -11.70 -5.00 -14.74
C ALA A 39 -12.88 -4.07 -14.51
N LEU A 40 -12.64 -2.77 -14.24
CA LEU A 40 -13.69 -1.76 -14.11
C LEU A 40 -14.49 -1.62 -15.41
N GLU A 41 -13.83 -1.62 -16.56
CA GLU A 41 -14.49 -1.52 -17.87
C GLU A 41 -15.36 -2.75 -18.20
N GLN A 42 -14.98 -3.92 -17.69
CA GLN A 42 -15.65 -5.19 -17.96
C GLN A 42 -16.68 -5.59 -16.90
N ASP A 43 -16.72 -4.91 -15.76
CA ASP A 43 -17.65 -5.23 -14.67
C ASP A 43 -19.10 -4.89 -15.07
N ALA A 44 -19.92 -5.92 -15.22
CA ALA A 44 -21.32 -5.77 -15.64
C ALA A 44 -22.19 -5.09 -14.58
N GLU A 45 -21.91 -5.32 -13.29
CA GLU A 45 -22.66 -4.71 -12.19
C GLU A 45 -22.34 -3.22 -12.09
N LEU A 46 -21.08 -2.83 -12.23
CA LEU A 46 -20.68 -1.42 -12.28
C LEU A 46 -21.30 -0.73 -13.47
N ARG A 47 -21.30 -1.36 -14.66
CA ARG A 47 -21.96 -0.80 -15.86
C ARG A 47 -23.44 -0.58 -15.63
N ALA A 48 -24.15 -1.57 -15.08
CA ALA A 48 -25.57 -1.45 -14.78
C ALA A 48 -25.85 -0.39 -13.72
N ALA A 49 -24.97 -0.21 -12.73
CA ALA A 49 -25.07 0.86 -11.74
C ALA A 49 -24.89 2.24 -12.38
N VAL A 50 -23.92 2.39 -13.28
CA VAL A 50 -23.71 3.63 -14.06
C VAL A 50 -24.95 3.96 -14.90
N GLU A 51 -25.48 3.00 -15.65
CA GLU A 51 -26.67 3.21 -16.47
C GLU A 51 -27.89 3.66 -15.65
N ARG A 52 -28.14 3.00 -14.53
CA ARG A 52 -29.24 3.38 -13.60
C ARG A 52 -29.05 4.78 -13.03
N ALA A 53 -27.83 5.10 -12.61
CA ALA A 53 -27.49 6.39 -12.04
C ALA A 53 -27.64 7.53 -13.07
N VAL A 54 -27.17 7.32 -14.31
CA VAL A 54 -27.29 8.29 -15.40
C VAL A 54 -28.75 8.55 -15.73
N VAL A 55 -29.57 7.51 -15.87
CA VAL A 55 -31.01 7.65 -16.17
C VAL A 55 -31.74 8.39 -15.04
N GLY A 56 -31.32 8.18 -13.78
CA GLY A 56 -31.89 8.85 -12.61
C GLY A 56 -31.35 10.26 -12.36
N SER A 57 -30.31 10.69 -13.07
CA SER A 57 -29.60 11.95 -12.78
C SER A 57 -30.45 13.20 -13.05
N ARG A 58 -30.21 14.25 -12.25
CA ARG A 58 -30.83 15.56 -12.47
C ARG A 58 -30.25 16.24 -13.71
N ALA A 59 -28.94 16.12 -13.91
CA ALA A 59 -28.25 16.69 -15.05
C ALA A 59 -28.89 16.26 -16.36
N LEU A 60 -29.24 14.99 -16.50
CA LEU A 60 -29.89 14.47 -17.70
C LEU A 60 -31.37 14.94 -17.83
N ARG A 61 -32.11 14.97 -16.73
CA ARG A 61 -33.51 15.39 -16.73
C ARG A 61 -33.72 16.84 -17.14
N TYR A 62 -32.79 17.73 -16.77
CA TYR A 62 -32.91 19.16 -17.08
C TYR A 62 -32.06 19.56 -18.28
N HIS A 63 -31.44 18.62 -18.97
CA HIS A 63 -30.67 18.90 -20.16
C HIS A 63 -31.61 19.31 -21.32
N GLN A 64 -31.39 20.53 -21.80
CA GLN A 64 -32.15 21.09 -22.93
C GLN A 64 -31.30 20.94 -24.21
N GLY A 65 -31.27 19.77 -24.77
CA GLY A 65 -30.52 19.54 -26.02
C GLY A 65 -30.42 18.06 -26.37
N ASP A 66 -30.39 17.77 -27.67
CA ASP A 66 -30.33 16.41 -28.19
C ASP A 66 -28.93 15.84 -28.19
N LYS A 67 -27.90 16.62 -27.88
CA LYS A 67 -26.52 16.19 -27.98
C LYS A 67 -25.81 16.18 -26.62
N LEU A 68 -25.13 15.08 -26.34
CA LEU A 68 -24.21 14.98 -25.24
C LEU A 68 -23.07 16.01 -25.43
N ASN A 69 -22.96 16.97 -24.55
CA ASN A 69 -21.89 17.95 -24.58
C ASN A 69 -20.96 17.80 -23.36
N LYS A 70 -19.79 18.44 -23.43
CA LYS A 70 -18.78 18.36 -22.38
C LYS A 70 -19.29 18.88 -21.02
N ALA A 71 -20.13 19.90 -21.03
CA ALA A 71 -20.71 20.46 -19.80
C ALA A 71 -21.64 19.46 -19.11
N LEU A 72 -22.51 18.79 -19.86
CA LEU A 72 -23.38 17.75 -19.33
C LEU A 72 -22.58 16.56 -18.77
N VAL A 73 -21.52 16.13 -19.47
CA VAL A 73 -20.65 15.05 -18.99
C VAL A 73 -19.97 15.44 -17.67
N THR A 74 -19.47 16.66 -17.57
CA THR A 74 -18.84 17.16 -16.34
C THR A 74 -19.82 17.22 -15.18
N GLU A 75 -21.04 17.68 -15.44
CA GLU A 75 -22.12 17.77 -14.44
C GLU A 75 -22.55 16.37 -13.97
N LEU A 76 -22.72 15.42 -14.89
CA LEU A 76 -22.98 14.01 -14.58
C LEU A 76 -21.86 13.41 -13.75
N GLN A 77 -20.60 13.63 -14.11
CA GLN A 77 -19.47 13.13 -13.36
C GLN A 77 -19.46 13.67 -11.92
N SER A 78 -19.77 14.96 -11.74
CA SER A 78 -19.85 15.56 -10.41
C SER A 78 -21.01 14.99 -9.58
N GLU A 79 -22.19 14.83 -10.20
CA GLU A 79 -23.38 14.31 -9.51
C GLU A 79 -23.24 12.84 -9.12
N LEU A 80 -22.64 12.04 -10.00
CA LEU A 80 -22.60 10.57 -9.84
C LEU A 80 -21.32 10.05 -9.16
N SER A 81 -20.33 10.91 -8.94
CA SER A 81 -19.03 10.50 -8.40
C SER A 81 -19.15 9.79 -7.06
N ASP A 82 -19.96 10.31 -6.16
CA ASP A 82 -20.12 9.75 -4.81
C ASP A 82 -20.89 8.43 -4.84
N ASP A 83 -21.96 8.37 -5.62
CA ASP A 83 -22.81 7.19 -5.72
C ASP A 83 -22.12 6.01 -6.38
N LEU A 84 -21.24 6.28 -7.36
CA LEU A 84 -20.52 5.23 -8.09
C LEU A 84 -19.20 4.83 -7.42
N SER A 85 -18.69 5.63 -6.50
CA SER A 85 -17.43 5.33 -5.79
C SER A 85 -17.48 4.02 -5.04
N ALA A 86 -18.59 3.71 -4.37
CA ALA A 86 -18.75 2.47 -3.62
C ALA A 86 -18.72 1.24 -4.54
N GLU A 87 -19.37 1.29 -5.69
CA GLU A 87 -19.37 0.20 -6.66
C GLU A 87 -18.01 0.03 -7.34
N ALA A 88 -17.34 1.13 -7.66
CA ALA A 88 -15.99 1.10 -8.21
C ALA A 88 -15.00 0.51 -7.19
N LEU A 89 -15.09 0.90 -5.93
CA LEU A 89 -14.27 0.34 -4.85
C LEU A 89 -14.53 -1.15 -4.65
N ARG A 90 -15.78 -1.60 -4.70
CA ARG A 90 -16.12 -3.02 -4.65
C ARG A 90 -15.45 -3.80 -5.77
N CYS A 91 -15.53 -3.30 -7.00
CA CYS A 91 -14.90 -3.92 -8.15
C CYS A 91 -13.37 -3.95 -7.99
N LEU A 92 -12.73 -2.84 -7.61
CA LEU A 92 -11.29 -2.76 -7.39
C LEU A 92 -10.84 -3.72 -6.28
N TRP A 93 -11.61 -3.81 -5.19
CA TRP A 93 -11.31 -4.74 -4.10
C TRP A 93 -11.37 -6.20 -4.55
N SER A 94 -12.34 -6.54 -5.39
CA SER A 94 -12.43 -7.86 -6.00
C SER A 94 -11.20 -8.18 -6.87
N VAL A 95 -10.69 -7.21 -7.62
CA VAL A 95 -9.46 -7.35 -8.41
C VAL A 95 -8.24 -7.58 -7.51
N LEU A 96 -8.11 -6.80 -6.42
CA LEU A 96 -7.00 -6.94 -5.48
C LEU A 96 -7.00 -8.28 -4.75
N GLN A 97 -8.17 -8.85 -4.49
CA GLN A 97 -8.32 -10.18 -3.89
C GLN A 97 -8.19 -11.33 -4.91
N GLY A 98 -8.25 -11.02 -6.18
CA GLY A 98 -8.25 -12.00 -7.27
C GLY A 98 -6.85 -12.53 -7.61
N GLY A 99 -6.78 -13.83 -7.81
CA GLY A 99 -5.74 -14.71 -8.33
C GLY A 99 -4.33 -14.13 -8.55
N ASP A 100 -4.08 -13.57 -9.71
CA ASP A 100 -2.74 -13.12 -10.12
C ASP A 100 -2.29 -11.83 -9.42
N VAL A 101 -3.20 -10.89 -9.20
CA VAL A 101 -2.93 -9.60 -8.56
C VAL A 101 -2.57 -9.83 -7.10
N SER A 102 -3.40 -10.58 -6.37
CA SER A 102 -3.15 -10.94 -4.98
C SER A 102 -1.79 -11.63 -4.82
N ARG A 103 -1.48 -12.58 -5.68
CA ARG A 103 -0.19 -13.29 -5.67
C ARG A 103 1.01 -12.37 -5.88
N GLN A 104 0.92 -11.40 -6.79
CA GLN A 104 1.99 -10.43 -7.04
C GLN A 104 2.21 -9.50 -5.84
N ILE A 105 1.12 -9.08 -5.19
CA ILE A 105 1.19 -8.27 -3.97
C ILE A 105 1.80 -9.07 -2.82
N ASP A 106 1.36 -10.31 -2.62
CA ASP A 106 1.89 -11.21 -1.59
C ASP A 106 3.38 -11.50 -1.80
N GLU A 107 3.82 -11.71 -3.02
CA GLU A 107 5.22 -11.91 -3.35
C GLU A 107 6.06 -10.67 -3.04
N ALA A 108 5.59 -9.48 -3.39
CA ALA A 108 6.25 -8.23 -3.05
C ALA A 108 6.32 -8.01 -1.54
N ALA A 109 5.23 -8.28 -0.83
CA ALA A 109 5.15 -8.17 0.63
C ALA A 109 6.12 -9.12 1.33
N ARG A 110 6.21 -10.38 0.89
CA ARG A 110 7.17 -11.36 1.42
C ARG A 110 8.62 -10.94 1.21
N ARG A 111 8.97 -10.41 0.03
CA ARG A 111 10.32 -9.90 -0.24
C ARG A 111 10.69 -8.77 0.71
N VAL A 112 9.79 -7.80 0.88
CA VAL A 112 9.99 -6.68 1.79
C VAL A 112 10.14 -7.18 3.22
N LEU A 113 9.31 -8.11 3.67
CA LEU A 113 9.40 -8.68 5.01
C LEU A 113 10.73 -9.41 5.25
N CYS A 114 11.19 -10.22 4.30
CA CYS A 114 12.50 -10.87 4.38
C CYS A 114 13.64 -9.85 4.46
N GLN A 115 13.56 -8.77 3.69
CA GLN A 115 14.56 -7.70 3.71
C GLN A 115 14.56 -6.97 5.04
N GLN A 116 13.41 -6.62 5.59
CA GLN A 116 13.26 -5.99 6.90
C GLN A 116 13.87 -6.87 8.02
N HIS A 117 13.60 -8.18 7.99
CA HIS A 117 14.19 -9.11 8.95
C HIS A 117 15.71 -9.18 8.82
N ALA A 118 16.25 -9.24 7.60
CA ALA A 118 17.68 -9.24 7.37
C ALA A 118 18.37 -7.96 7.90
N GLU A 119 17.76 -6.80 7.66
CA GLU A 119 18.21 -5.50 8.18
C GLU A 119 18.22 -5.48 9.72
N GLN A 120 17.16 -6.00 10.35
CA GLN A 120 17.07 -6.11 11.81
C GLN A 120 18.19 -7.01 12.38
N LEU A 121 18.42 -8.17 11.78
CA LEU A 121 19.48 -9.08 12.20
C LEU A 121 20.87 -8.45 12.05
N GLN A 122 21.11 -7.72 10.97
CA GLN A 122 22.36 -6.97 10.77
C GLN A 122 22.54 -5.86 11.82
N ALA A 123 21.48 -5.12 12.13
CA ALA A 123 21.51 -4.09 13.15
C ALA A 123 21.83 -4.67 14.53
N MET A 124 21.20 -5.79 14.89
CA MET A 124 21.47 -6.49 16.15
C MET A 124 22.93 -7.02 16.21
N ALA A 125 23.42 -7.60 15.12
CA ALA A 125 24.81 -8.09 15.04
C ALA A 125 25.84 -6.94 15.14
N SER A 126 25.54 -5.80 14.53
CA SER A 126 26.39 -4.60 14.59
C SER A 126 26.39 -4.01 16.00
N GLY A 127 25.26 -3.95 16.66
CA GLY A 127 25.15 -3.50 18.06
C GLY A 127 25.94 -4.39 19.03
N ALA A 128 25.86 -5.71 18.85
CA ALA A 128 26.62 -6.66 19.65
C ALA A 128 28.14 -6.48 19.48
N LYS A 129 28.61 -6.27 18.25
CA LYS A 129 30.04 -5.99 17.97
C LYS A 129 30.52 -4.69 18.62
N GLN A 130 29.72 -3.63 18.57
CA GLN A 130 30.06 -2.35 19.22
C GLN A 130 30.14 -2.50 20.75
N GLN A 131 29.23 -3.23 21.36
CA GLN A 131 29.27 -3.50 22.79
C GLN A 131 30.50 -4.31 23.19
N GLN A 132 30.87 -5.28 22.38
CA GLN A 132 32.08 -6.08 22.61
C GLN A 132 33.34 -5.21 22.56
N GLN A 133 33.47 -4.38 21.53
CA GLN A 133 34.60 -3.45 21.39
C GLN A 133 34.69 -2.45 22.55
N ALA A 134 33.54 -1.91 22.99
CA ALA A 134 33.51 -1.00 24.14
C ALA A 134 33.96 -1.70 25.42
N ARG A 135 33.57 -2.95 25.67
CA ARG A 135 34.01 -3.76 26.80
C ARG A 135 35.52 -4.03 26.77
N ASP A 136 36.04 -4.38 25.60
CA ASP A 136 37.46 -4.67 25.40
C ASP A 136 38.32 -3.42 25.65
N GLN A 137 37.88 -2.27 25.13
CA GLN A 137 38.55 -0.98 25.39
C GLN A 137 38.53 -0.60 26.91
N GLN A 138 37.40 -0.80 27.55
CA GLN A 138 37.29 -0.53 28.99
C GLN A 138 38.20 -1.47 29.82
N GLN A 139 38.31 -2.72 29.39
CA GLN A 139 39.19 -3.70 30.04
C GLN A 139 40.65 -3.37 29.84
N GLN A 140 41.04 -2.90 28.64
CA GLN A 140 42.40 -2.43 28.37
C GLN A 140 42.78 -1.20 29.24
N GLN A 141 41.86 -0.24 29.33
CA GLN A 141 42.08 0.96 30.22
C GLN A 141 42.26 0.57 31.69
N ARG A 142 41.45 -0.38 32.19
CA ARG A 142 41.59 -0.88 33.54
C ARG A 142 42.94 -1.58 33.79
N ARG A 143 43.43 -2.35 32.80
CA ARG A 143 44.74 -3.01 32.88
C ARG A 143 45.89 -2.00 32.91
N GLN A 144 45.80 -0.93 32.11
CA GLN A 144 46.83 0.13 32.09
C GLN A 144 46.82 0.96 33.40
N ALA A 145 45.63 1.20 33.98
CA ALA A 145 45.53 1.88 35.24
C ALA A 145 46.03 1.07 36.47
N SER A 146 46.04 -0.27 36.35
CA SER A 146 46.54 -1.15 37.43
C SER A 146 48.06 -1.41 37.35
N THR A 147 48.74 -0.90 36.33
CA THR A 147 50.19 -1.10 36.13
C THR A 147 51.03 0.11 36.57
N LEU A 148 50.39 1.15 37.07
CA LEU A 148 50.98 2.34 37.67
C LEU A 148 50.93 2.26 39.21
#